data_3a4b8b2650ee9ecf4817859439fbc449
#
_entry.id   3a4b8b2650ee9ecf4817859439fbc449
#
_cell.length_a   1.000
_cell.length_b   1.000
_cell.length_c   1.000
_cell.angle_alpha   90.00
_cell.angle_beta   90.00
_cell.angle_gamma   90.00
#
_symmetry.space_group_name_H-M   'P 1'
#
loop_
_entity.id
_entity.type
_entity.pdbx_description
1 polymer ?
#
loop_
_entity_poly.entity_id
_entity_poly.type
_entity_poly.pdbx_seq_one_letter_code
_entity_poly.pdbx_strand_id
1 'polypeptide(L)'
;MKMEGIMSKVIAVNSGSSSLKFQVFDMPSETVLTSGQAERIGQEMGAFTIKVNGEKKTQELPIADHQVAVDLMLKELVENNIVASLDEIKGAGHRIVQGGSYFSGSVEVNEDVVNKVEELSDLAPLHNPAHLVCYRALCKALPNIKHVFVFDTAFHQTMTEESYLFPVPYEWYENYKVRSYGAHGTSHWYVNRRTAEILNKNVEEMNMITCHLGNGASITAIRNGKVINTSMGL
;
A
#
# COMPACT_ATOMS: atom_id res chain seq x y z
N MET A 1 18.85 0.29 29.73
CA MET A 1 18.21 -1.01 29.54
C MET A 1 17.78 -1.05 28.06
N LYS A 2 18.55 -1.70 27.19
CA LYS A 2 18.14 -1.91 25.80
C LYS A 2 16.92 -2.82 25.86
N MET A 3 15.76 -2.32 25.44
CA MET A 3 14.65 -3.21 25.11
C MET A 3 15.15 -4.15 24.02
N GLU A 4 15.34 -5.42 24.33
CA GLU A 4 15.44 -6.46 23.30
C GLU A 4 14.13 -6.40 22.54
N GLY A 5 14.17 -5.79 21.35
CA GLY A 5 13.01 -5.68 20.48
C GLY A 5 12.57 -7.08 20.11
N ILE A 6 11.31 -7.40 20.39
CA ILE A 6 10.70 -8.64 19.92
C ILE A 6 10.90 -8.66 18.40
N MET A 7 11.77 -9.58 17.93
CA MET A 7 11.97 -9.80 16.50
C MET A 7 10.62 -10.22 15.90
N SER A 8 10.08 -9.43 15.00
CA SER A 8 8.80 -9.67 14.37
C SER A 8 8.91 -9.52 12.87
N LYS A 9 8.24 -10.40 12.14
CA LYS A 9 8.13 -10.28 10.69
C LYS A 9 6.88 -9.51 10.34
N VAL A 10 7.00 -8.62 9.35
CA VAL A 10 5.89 -7.83 8.82
C VAL A 10 5.82 -8.02 7.32
N ILE A 11 4.61 -8.19 6.79
CA ILE A 11 4.36 -8.30 5.35
C ILE A 11 3.81 -6.97 4.85
N ALA A 12 4.42 -6.39 3.82
CA ALA A 12 3.82 -5.30 3.04
C ALA A 12 3.18 -5.88 1.78
N VAL A 13 1.92 -5.52 1.53
CA VAL A 13 1.11 -6.06 0.44
C VAL A 13 0.59 -4.95 -0.46
N ASN A 14 0.69 -5.18 -1.75
CA ASN A 14 0.07 -4.36 -2.80
C ASN A 14 -0.65 -5.31 -3.77
N SER A 15 -1.98 -5.35 -3.71
CA SER A 15 -2.81 -6.17 -4.57
C SER A 15 -3.52 -5.33 -5.62
N GLY A 16 -3.68 -5.90 -6.80
CA GLY A 16 -4.55 -5.39 -7.87
C GLY A 16 -5.60 -6.43 -8.22
N SER A 17 -6.42 -6.17 -9.22
CA SER A 17 -7.51 -7.09 -9.65
C SER A 17 -6.98 -8.48 -10.07
N SER A 18 -5.78 -8.55 -10.67
CA SER A 18 -5.17 -9.78 -11.16
C SER A 18 -3.73 -9.99 -10.69
N SER A 19 -3.32 -9.30 -9.63
CA SER A 19 -1.95 -9.40 -9.11
C SER A 19 -1.88 -9.19 -7.62
N LEU A 20 -0.87 -9.78 -6.99
CA LEU A 20 -0.49 -9.55 -5.60
C LEU A 20 1.03 -9.40 -5.55
N LYS A 21 1.53 -8.29 -5.03
CA LYS A 21 2.96 -8.05 -4.76
C LYS A 21 3.16 -7.96 -3.26
N PHE A 22 4.28 -8.51 -2.78
CA PHE A 22 4.59 -8.49 -1.36
C PHE A 22 6.09 -8.32 -1.09
N GLN A 23 6.37 -7.82 0.10
CA GLN A 23 7.70 -7.89 0.73
C GLN A 23 7.57 -8.31 2.18
N VAL A 24 8.55 -9.04 2.68
CA VAL A 24 8.62 -9.41 4.10
C VAL A 24 9.83 -8.71 4.73
N PHE A 25 9.58 -8.08 5.86
CA PHE A 25 10.58 -7.32 6.59
C PHE A 25 10.84 -7.96 7.95
N ASP A 26 12.11 -7.93 8.36
CA ASP A 26 12.50 -8.17 9.75
C ASP A 26 12.47 -6.85 10.52
N MET A 27 11.70 -6.81 11.61
CA MET A 27 11.54 -5.62 12.41
C MET A 27 12.26 -5.77 13.76
N PRO A 28 12.89 -4.73 14.30
CA PRO A 28 12.84 -3.33 13.88
C PRO A 28 13.94 -2.91 12.89
N SER A 29 14.72 -3.85 12.36
CA SER A 29 15.85 -3.54 11.45
C SER A 29 15.39 -3.01 10.07
N GLU A 30 14.14 -3.22 9.72
CA GLU A 30 13.56 -2.93 8.38
C GLU A 30 14.29 -3.67 7.24
N THR A 31 15.00 -4.74 7.57
CA THR A 31 15.71 -5.55 6.57
C THR A 31 14.71 -6.33 5.73
N VAL A 32 14.79 -6.18 4.40
CA VAL A 32 13.98 -6.96 3.47
C VAL A 32 14.50 -8.39 3.44
N LEU A 33 13.69 -9.35 3.91
CA LEU A 33 14.01 -10.78 3.90
C LEU A 33 13.74 -11.40 2.53
N THR A 34 12.61 -11.02 1.92
CA THR A 34 12.19 -11.51 0.60
C THR A 34 11.21 -10.53 -0.04
N SER A 35 11.04 -10.67 -1.34
CA SER A 35 9.97 -10.05 -2.11
C SER A 35 9.41 -11.04 -3.13
N GLY A 36 8.17 -10.86 -3.52
CA GLY A 36 7.55 -11.72 -4.52
C GLY A 36 6.29 -11.12 -5.10
N GLN A 37 5.74 -11.86 -6.06
CA GLN A 37 4.49 -11.47 -6.72
C GLN A 37 3.76 -12.69 -7.27
N ALA A 38 2.42 -12.62 -7.25
CA ALA A 38 1.55 -13.45 -8.05
C ALA A 38 0.95 -12.59 -9.17
N GLU A 39 0.94 -13.10 -10.37
CA GLU A 39 0.45 -12.40 -11.57
C GLU A 39 -0.55 -13.27 -12.32
N ARG A 40 -1.41 -12.65 -13.11
CA ARG A 40 -2.46 -13.32 -13.89
C ARG A 40 -3.41 -14.16 -12.98
N ILE A 41 -3.70 -13.63 -11.78
CA ILE A 41 -4.68 -14.22 -10.86
C ILE A 41 -6.06 -14.25 -11.55
N GLY A 42 -6.75 -15.39 -11.47
CA GLY A 42 -8.04 -15.60 -12.11
C GLY A 42 -7.98 -15.98 -13.58
N GLN A 43 -6.78 -16.13 -14.16
CA GLN A 43 -6.58 -16.63 -15.50
C GLN A 43 -6.25 -18.14 -15.49
N GLU A 44 -6.33 -18.79 -16.65
CA GLU A 44 -6.05 -20.23 -16.80
C GLU A 44 -4.67 -20.60 -16.24
N MET A 45 -3.67 -19.75 -16.47
CA MET A 45 -2.31 -19.94 -15.99
C MET A 45 -1.77 -18.64 -15.40
N GLY A 46 -1.49 -18.65 -14.11
CA GLY A 46 -0.83 -17.60 -13.36
C GLY A 46 0.70 -17.79 -13.30
N ALA A 47 1.38 -16.85 -12.69
CA ALA A 47 2.79 -16.95 -12.36
C ALA A 47 3.02 -16.48 -10.93
N PHE A 48 3.75 -17.25 -10.15
CA PHE A 48 4.23 -16.87 -8.83
C PHE A 48 5.74 -16.75 -8.84
N THR A 49 6.24 -15.62 -8.40
CA THR A 49 7.68 -15.34 -8.29
C THR A 49 8.03 -14.96 -6.86
N ILE A 50 9.09 -15.55 -6.33
CA ILE A 50 9.68 -15.16 -5.04
C ILE A 50 11.19 -14.98 -5.19
N LYS A 51 11.77 -14.03 -4.47
CA LYS A 51 13.20 -13.78 -4.44
C LYS A 51 13.80 -14.36 -3.16
N VAL A 52 14.61 -15.41 -3.30
CA VAL A 52 15.27 -16.11 -2.19
C VAL A 52 16.79 -15.97 -2.33
N ASN A 53 17.46 -15.44 -1.31
CA ASN A 53 18.91 -15.24 -1.31
C ASN A 53 19.42 -14.45 -2.55
N GLY A 54 18.63 -13.50 -3.03
CA GLY A 54 19.00 -12.69 -4.20
C GLY A 54 18.55 -13.27 -5.54
N GLU A 55 18.18 -14.54 -5.61
CA GLU A 55 17.75 -15.23 -6.82
C GLU A 55 16.22 -15.24 -6.95
N LYS A 56 15.71 -15.05 -8.16
CA LYS A 56 14.30 -15.17 -8.48
C LYS A 56 13.94 -16.62 -8.82
N LYS A 57 12.93 -17.15 -8.14
CA LYS A 57 12.29 -18.43 -8.46
C LYS A 57 10.88 -18.13 -8.97
N THR A 58 10.57 -18.59 -10.19
CA THR A 58 9.25 -18.42 -10.80
C THR A 58 8.62 -19.78 -11.08
N GLN A 59 7.33 -19.90 -10.75
CA GLN A 59 6.50 -21.06 -11.02
C GLN A 59 5.30 -20.60 -11.87
N GLU A 60 4.98 -21.34 -12.91
CA GLU A 60 3.73 -21.17 -13.65
C GLU A 60 2.73 -22.23 -13.18
N LEU A 61 1.58 -21.78 -12.67
CA LEU A 61 0.54 -22.62 -12.12
C LEU A 61 -0.81 -21.89 -12.12
N PRO A 62 -1.93 -22.61 -12.08
CA PRO A 62 -3.24 -21.99 -11.92
C PRO A 62 -3.32 -21.26 -10.56
N ILE A 63 -3.66 -19.95 -10.59
CA ILE A 63 -3.92 -19.14 -9.41
C ILE A 63 -5.34 -18.61 -9.56
N ALA A 64 -6.30 -19.35 -9.02
CA ALA A 64 -7.72 -19.12 -9.26
C ALA A 64 -8.22 -17.78 -8.72
N ASP A 65 -7.72 -17.37 -7.56
CA ASP A 65 -8.12 -16.15 -6.87
C ASP A 65 -7.03 -15.63 -5.91
N HIS A 66 -7.32 -14.54 -5.20
CA HIS A 66 -6.39 -13.94 -4.23
C HIS A 66 -6.19 -14.82 -2.99
N GLN A 67 -7.14 -15.69 -2.62
CA GLN A 67 -6.93 -16.63 -1.52
C GLN A 67 -5.83 -17.63 -1.88
N VAL A 68 -5.88 -18.21 -3.08
CA VAL A 68 -4.85 -19.12 -3.59
C VAL A 68 -3.49 -18.41 -3.67
N ALA A 69 -3.46 -17.14 -4.10
CA ALA A 69 -2.23 -16.35 -4.15
C ALA A 69 -1.63 -16.12 -2.75
N VAL A 70 -2.47 -15.83 -1.75
CA VAL A 70 -2.06 -15.64 -0.34
C VAL A 70 -1.56 -16.97 0.24
N ASP A 71 -2.28 -18.05 0.05
CA ASP A 71 -1.91 -19.36 0.57
C ASP A 71 -0.57 -19.82 -0.03
N LEU A 72 -0.36 -19.59 -1.33
CA LEU A 72 0.90 -19.87 -2.01
C LEU A 72 2.05 -19.00 -1.47
N MET A 73 1.82 -17.70 -1.28
CA MET A 73 2.79 -16.81 -0.66
C MET A 73 3.23 -17.32 0.71
N LEU A 74 2.29 -17.62 1.59
CA LEU A 74 2.58 -18.06 2.96
C LEU A 74 3.30 -19.42 2.97
N LYS A 75 2.91 -20.34 2.10
CA LYS A 75 3.59 -21.63 1.91
C LYS A 75 5.05 -21.42 1.49
N GLU A 76 5.29 -20.61 0.48
CA GLU A 76 6.64 -20.33 -0.04
C GLU A 76 7.53 -19.62 1.00
N LEU A 77 6.97 -18.80 1.89
CA LEU A 77 7.74 -18.19 2.99
C LEU A 77 8.30 -19.26 3.94
N VAL A 78 7.52 -20.29 4.25
CA VAL A 78 7.95 -21.38 5.14
C VAL A 78 8.90 -22.34 4.40
N GLU A 79 8.57 -22.77 3.19
CA GLU A 79 9.35 -23.74 2.42
C GLU A 79 10.76 -23.20 2.04
N ASN A 80 10.90 -21.89 1.86
CA ASN A 80 12.19 -21.25 1.60
C ASN A 80 12.90 -20.74 2.87
N ASN A 81 12.41 -21.10 4.07
CA ASN A 81 12.97 -20.69 5.37
C ASN A 81 13.09 -19.17 5.55
N ILE A 82 12.18 -18.38 4.96
CA ILE A 82 12.08 -16.95 5.22
C ILE A 82 11.52 -16.73 6.63
N VAL A 83 10.58 -17.57 7.03
CA VAL A 83 10.06 -17.71 8.40
C VAL A 83 10.14 -19.18 8.80
N ALA A 84 10.42 -19.46 10.06
CA ALA A 84 10.39 -20.84 10.57
C ALA A 84 8.94 -21.32 10.77
N SER A 85 8.04 -20.43 11.11
CA SER A 85 6.60 -20.65 11.16
C SER A 85 5.85 -19.36 10.86
N LEU A 86 4.56 -19.47 10.49
CA LEU A 86 3.71 -18.32 10.25
C LEU A 86 3.47 -17.49 11.53
N ASP A 87 3.69 -18.05 12.70
CA ASP A 87 3.58 -17.34 13.98
C ASP A 87 4.62 -16.23 14.17
N GLU A 88 5.70 -16.23 13.38
CA GLU A 88 6.67 -15.13 13.40
C GLU A 88 6.11 -13.86 12.76
N ILE A 89 5.09 -13.97 11.92
CA ILE A 89 4.43 -12.85 11.27
C ILE A 89 3.51 -12.18 12.27
N LYS A 90 3.74 -10.90 12.58
CA LYS A 90 3.00 -10.14 13.59
C LYS A 90 2.14 -9.04 13.02
N GLY A 91 2.34 -8.70 11.75
CA GLY A 91 1.56 -7.66 11.11
C GLY A 91 1.61 -7.70 9.59
N ALA A 92 0.61 -7.08 8.98
CA ALA A 92 0.57 -6.83 7.54
C ALA A 92 0.13 -5.40 7.25
N GLY A 93 0.90 -4.72 6.39
CA GLY A 93 0.55 -3.42 5.83
C GLY A 93 -0.03 -3.59 4.43
N HIS A 94 -1.20 -3.02 4.18
CA HIS A 94 -1.89 -3.10 2.91
C HIS A 94 -1.96 -1.74 2.25
N ARG A 95 -1.52 -1.63 1.00
CA ARG A 95 -1.78 -0.46 0.18
C ARG A 95 -3.24 -0.41 -0.18
N ILE A 96 -3.86 0.76 0.02
CA ILE A 96 -5.21 1.11 -0.43
C ILE A 96 -5.10 2.35 -1.32
N VAL A 97 -5.66 2.29 -2.52
CA VAL A 97 -5.55 3.42 -3.45
C VAL A 97 -6.38 4.61 -2.98
N GLN A 98 -7.65 4.42 -2.67
CA GLN A 98 -8.55 5.52 -2.35
C GLN A 98 -8.94 5.51 -0.86
N GLY A 99 -8.53 6.55 -0.15
CA GLY A 99 -8.85 6.80 1.26
C GLY A 99 -9.87 7.93 1.47
N GLY A 100 -10.32 8.57 0.38
CA GLY A 100 -11.28 9.67 0.42
C GLY A 100 -10.81 10.81 1.33
N SER A 101 -11.76 11.45 1.97
CA SER A 101 -11.51 12.44 3.02
C SER A 101 -11.46 11.80 4.42
N TYR A 102 -11.67 10.48 4.53
CA TYR A 102 -11.71 9.78 5.81
C TYR A 102 -10.32 9.56 6.41
N PHE A 103 -9.30 9.39 5.55
CA PHE A 103 -7.98 8.94 6.01
C PHE A 103 -6.88 9.91 5.60
N SER A 104 -6.28 10.56 6.59
CA SER A 104 -5.11 11.44 6.42
C SER A 104 -3.78 10.79 6.82
N GLY A 105 -3.80 9.49 7.14
CA GLY A 105 -2.63 8.70 7.53
C GLY A 105 -2.93 7.22 7.49
N SER A 106 -1.94 6.41 7.87
CA SER A 106 -2.12 4.97 8.03
C SER A 106 -2.96 4.66 9.27
N VAL A 107 -3.80 3.62 9.20
CA VAL A 107 -4.70 3.24 10.30
C VAL A 107 -4.64 1.74 10.57
N GLU A 108 -4.74 1.35 11.85
CA GLU A 108 -5.00 -0.06 12.21
C GLU A 108 -6.42 -0.42 11.77
N VAL A 109 -6.55 -1.59 11.14
CA VAL A 109 -7.81 -2.00 10.51
C VAL A 109 -8.79 -2.51 11.57
N ASN A 110 -10.01 -2.03 11.49
CA ASN A 110 -11.18 -2.52 12.18
C ASN A 110 -12.38 -2.52 11.21
N GLU A 111 -13.54 -2.94 11.67
CA GLU A 111 -14.75 -3.04 10.84
C GLU A 111 -15.19 -1.67 10.27
N ASP A 112 -15.10 -0.58 11.05
CA ASP A 112 -15.43 0.77 10.58
C ASP A 112 -14.50 1.21 9.44
N VAL A 113 -13.20 0.93 9.56
CA VAL A 113 -12.21 1.22 8.50
C VAL A 113 -12.53 0.44 7.22
N VAL A 114 -12.87 -0.85 7.33
CA VAL A 114 -13.25 -1.67 6.17
C VAL A 114 -14.49 -1.13 5.48
N ASN A 115 -15.54 -0.80 6.24
CA ASN A 115 -16.78 -0.25 5.72
C ASN A 115 -16.56 1.08 4.96
N LYS A 116 -15.72 1.97 5.50
CA LYS A 116 -15.34 3.22 4.82
C LYS A 116 -14.58 2.98 3.51
N VAL A 117 -13.68 1.99 3.48
CA VAL A 117 -12.96 1.64 2.23
C VAL A 117 -13.93 1.01 1.21
N GLU A 118 -14.94 0.26 1.65
CA GLU A 118 -16.00 -0.26 0.78
C GLU A 118 -16.84 0.86 0.18
N GLU A 119 -17.29 1.83 1.00
CA GLU A 119 -18.00 3.03 0.54
C GLU A 119 -17.21 3.81 -0.51
N LEU A 120 -15.89 3.92 -0.34
CA LEU A 120 -15.00 4.60 -1.28
C LEU A 120 -14.73 3.80 -2.56
N SER A 121 -15.27 2.61 -2.71
CA SER A 121 -15.08 1.80 -3.93
C SER A 121 -15.70 2.45 -5.17
N ASP A 122 -16.71 3.31 -5.01
CA ASP A 122 -17.28 4.09 -6.13
C ASP A 122 -16.27 5.09 -6.72
N LEU A 123 -15.34 5.59 -5.90
CA LEU A 123 -14.24 6.46 -6.36
C LEU A 123 -13.05 5.68 -6.94
N ALA A 124 -12.92 4.41 -6.62
CA ALA A 124 -11.83 3.54 -7.09
C ALA A 124 -12.31 2.11 -7.37
N PRO A 125 -13.25 1.92 -8.32
CA PRO A 125 -13.93 0.63 -8.53
C PRO A 125 -13.00 -0.49 -9.03
N LEU A 126 -11.88 -0.13 -9.64
CA LEU A 126 -10.87 -1.10 -10.11
C LEU A 126 -9.83 -1.46 -9.05
N HIS A 127 -9.79 -0.74 -7.91
CA HIS A 127 -8.72 -0.87 -6.91
C HIS A 127 -9.24 -1.30 -5.53
N ASN A 128 -10.06 -0.50 -4.87
CA ASN A 128 -10.48 -0.74 -3.49
C ASN A 128 -11.12 -2.12 -3.28
N PRO A 129 -12.03 -2.61 -4.15
CA PRO A 129 -12.58 -3.95 -3.98
C PRO A 129 -11.51 -5.05 -4.01
N ALA A 130 -10.54 -4.96 -4.94
CA ALA A 130 -9.46 -5.94 -5.03
C ALA A 130 -8.53 -5.91 -3.79
N HIS A 131 -8.27 -4.72 -3.24
CA HIS A 131 -7.50 -4.57 -2.00
C HIS A 131 -8.21 -5.26 -0.82
N LEU A 132 -9.53 -5.07 -0.69
CA LEU A 132 -10.31 -5.70 0.37
C LEU A 132 -10.41 -7.23 0.22
N VAL A 133 -10.48 -7.75 -1.01
CA VAL A 133 -10.42 -9.19 -1.26
C VAL A 133 -9.11 -9.78 -0.73
N CYS A 134 -7.97 -9.17 -1.06
CA CYS A 134 -6.67 -9.61 -0.56
C CYS A 134 -6.53 -9.47 0.97
N TYR A 135 -7.01 -8.37 1.55
CA TYR A 135 -7.05 -8.17 2.99
C TYR A 135 -7.82 -9.30 3.69
N ARG A 136 -9.04 -9.62 3.21
CA ARG A 136 -9.86 -10.69 3.77
C ARG A 136 -9.20 -12.06 3.65
N ALA A 137 -8.51 -12.33 2.52
CA ALA A 137 -7.75 -13.55 2.34
C ALA A 137 -6.61 -13.68 3.38
N LEU A 138 -5.88 -12.58 3.64
CA LEU A 138 -4.85 -12.54 4.67
C LEU A 138 -5.42 -12.69 6.09
N CYS A 139 -6.54 -12.05 6.41
CA CYS A 139 -7.20 -12.22 7.72
C CYS A 139 -7.61 -13.67 7.96
N LYS A 140 -8.10 -14.36 6.94
CA LYS A 140 -8.47 -15.76 7.03
C LYS A 140 -7.27 -16.68 7.25
N ALA A 141 -6.15 -16.40 6.57
CA ALA A 141 -4.94 -17.19 6.65
C ALA A 141 -4.12 -16.91 7.92
N LEU A 142 -4.14 -15.66 8.42
CA LEU A 142 -3.38 -15.17 9.57
C LEU A 142 -4.30 -14.39 10.54
N PRO A 143 -5.22 -15.06 11.25
CA PRO A 143 -6.28 -14.40 12.01
C PRO A 143 -5.80 -13.61 13.25
N ASN A 144 -4.57 -13.82 13.70
CA ASN A 144 -4.06 -13.28 14.96
C ASN A 144 -3.05 -12.14 14.77
N ILE A 145 -2.84 -11.65 13.54
CA ILE A 145 -1.90 -10.57 13.27
C ILE A 145 -2.61 -9.22 13.22
N LYS A 146 -1.81 -8.14 13.38
CA LYS A 146 -2.29 -6.78 13.18
C LYS A 146 -2.30 -6.41 11.69
N HIS A 147 -3.33 -5.72 11.23
CA HIS A 147 -3.42 -5.20 9.88
C HIS A 147 -3.46 -3.68 9.90
N VAL A 148 -2.75 -3.05 8.96
CA VAL A 148 -2.70 -1.60 8.78
C VAL A 148 -3.01 -1.27 7.32
N PHE A 149 -3.93 -0.33 7.10
CA PHE A 149 -4.17 0.25 5.78
C PHE A 149 -3.34 1.51 5.59
N VAL A 150 -2.69 1.61 4.42
CA VAL A 150 -1.85 2.74 4.00
C VAL A 150 -2.43 3.29 2.70
N PHE A 151 -2.86 4.55 2.72
CA PHE A 151 -3.63 5.13 1.64
C PHE A 151 -2.77 5.98 0.71
N ASP A 152 -2.93 5.78 -0.59
CA ASP A 152 -2.23 6.59 -1.61
C ASP A 152 -2.66 8.06 -1.58
N THR A 153 -3.88 8.34 -1.13
CA THR A 153 -4.42 9.70 -1.05
C THR A 153 -4.03 10.44 0.24
N ALA A 154 -3.56 9.74 1.28
CA ALA A 154 -3.39 10.31 2.61
C ALA A 154 -2.38 11.48 2.65
N PHE A 155 -1.26 11.37 1.95
CA PHE A 155 -0.25 12.44 1.93
C PHE A 155 -0.76 13.73 1.28
N HIS A 156 -1.74 13.63 0.37
CA HIS A 156 -2.32 14.75 -0.36
C HIS A 156 -3.44 15.48 0.42
N GLN A 157 -3.83 15.00 1.60
CA GLN A 157 -4.90 15.62 2.41
C GLN A 157 -4.54 17.00 2.97
N THR A 158 -3.30 17.47 2.76
CA THR A 158 -2.86 18.82 3.13
C THR A 158 -3.16 19.87 2.05
N MET A 159 -3.66 19.47 0.86
CA MET A 159 -4.11 20.41 -0.18
C MET A 159 -5.29 21.25 0.32
N THR A 160 -5.29 22.53 -0.04
CA THR A 160 -6.40 23.47 0.26
C THR A 160 -7.52 23.33 -0.77
N GLU A 161 -8.68 23.89 -0.47
CA GLU A 161 -9.86 23.86 -1.37
C GLU A 161 -9.55 24.38 -2.76
N GLU A 162 -8.79 25.46 -2.87
CA GLU A 162 -8.39 26.04 -4.14
C GLU A 162 -7.52 25.09 -4.99
N SER A 163 -6.86 24.12 -4.34
CA SER A 163 -6.01 23.14 -5.02
C SER A 163 -6.73 21.85 -5.35
N TYR A 164 -7.69 21.42 -4.51
CA TYR A 164 -8.35 20.13 -4.73
C TYR A 164 -9.72 20.22 -5.41
N LEU A 165 -10.40 21.37 -5.39
CA LEU A 165 -11.69 21.51 -6.06
C LEU A 165 -11.50 21.66 -7.56
N PHE A 166 -12.34 20.95 -8.34
CA PHE A 166 -12.42 21.13 -9.77
C PHE A 166 -13.38 22.30 -10.13
N PRO A 167 -13.16 22.98 -11.26
CA PRO A 167 -14.05 24.05 -11.74
C PRO A 167 -15.34 23.48 -12.34
N VAL A 168 -16.11 22.77 -11.56
CA VAL A 168 -17.41 22.15 -11.88
C VAL A 168 -18.45 22.61 -10.85
N PRO A 169 -19.75 22.36 -11.04
CA PRO A 169 -20.75 22.70 -10.02
C PRO A 169 -20.37 22.15 -8.65
N TYR A 170 -20.43 23.01 -7.63
CA TYR A 170 -19.98 22.67 -6.26
C TYR A 170 -20.76 21.49 -5.65
N GLU A 171 -22.01 21.31 -6.08
CA GLU A 171 -22.86 20.18 -5.69
C GLU A 171 -22.23 18.82 -6.05
N TRP A 172 -21.33 18.76 -7.03
CA TRP A 172 -20.64 17.52 -7.37
C TRP A 172 -19.62 17.13 -6.30
N TYR A 173 -18.98 18.12 -5.69
CA TYR A 173 -18.15 17.88 -4.52
C TYR A 173 -18.99 17.46 -3.31
N GLU A 174 -20.08 18.18 -3.02
CA GLU A 174 -20.92 17.90 -1.85
C GLU A 174 -21.57 16.52 -1.92
N ASN A 175 -22.19 16.20 -3.06
CA ASN A 175 -23.01 15.00 -3.21
C ASN A 175 -22.23 13.76 -3.66
N TYR A 176 -21.20 13.94 -4.52
CA TYR A 176 -20.46 12.83 -5.15
C TYR A 176 -18.99 12.80 -4.77
N LYS A 177 -18.54 13.70 -3.91
CA LYS A 177 -17.14 13.80 -3.46
C LYS A 177 -16.15 14.02 -4.59
N VAL A 178 -16.59 14.67 -5.70
CA VAL A 178 -15.76 14.96 -6.88
C VAL A 178 -14.74 16.06 -6.53
N ARG A 179 -13.48 15.65 -6.37
CA ARG A 179 -12.34 16.52 -6.09
C ARG A 179 -11.04 15.82 -6.48
N SER A 180 -9.93 16.57 -6.56
CA SER A 180 -8.61 15.96 -6.64
C SER A 180 -8.22 15.35 -5.29
N TYR A 181 -7.96 14.04 -5.26
CA TYR A 181 -7.42 13.32 -4.10
C TYR A 181 -5.92 13.08 -4.22
N GLY A 182 -5.44 12.96 -5.44
CA GLY A 182 -4.07 12.55 -5.73
C GLY A 182 -3.86 11.05 -5.52
N ALA A 183 -2.75 10.55 -6.03
CA ALA A 183 -2.36 9.15 -5.89
C ALA A 183 -0.84 9.02 -5.69
N HIS A 184 -0.37 7.79 -5.41
CA HIS A 184 1.04 7.49 -5.13
C HIS A 184 1.60 8.24 -3.91
N GLY A 185 0.73 8.67 -2.99
CA GLY A 185 1.09 9.49 -1.83
C GLY A 185 2.15 8.85 -0.95
N THR A 186 2.12 7.53 -0.77
CA THR A 186 3.16 6.79 -0.03
C THR A 186 4.54 6.96 -0.68
N SER A 187 4.61 6.91 -2.01
CA SER A 187 5.86 7.15 -2.76
C SER A 187 6.34 8.59 -2.61
N HIS A 188 5.46 9.57 -2.79
CA HIS A 188 5.80 10.99 -2.65
C HIS A 188 6.25 11.33 -1.22
N TRP A 189 5.56 10.80 -0.23
CA TRP A 189 5.90 10.95 1.19
C TRP A 189 7.30 10.36 1.50
N TYR A 190 7.56 9.13 1.01
CA TYR A 190 8.84 8.46 1.23
C TYR A 190 9.99 9.24 0.58
N VAL A 191 9.85 9.61 -0.69
CA VAL A 191 10.88 10.36 -1.42
C VAL A 191 11.16 11.70 -0.77
N ASN A 192 10.11 12.42 -0.33
CA ASN A 192 10.25 13.69 0.38
C ASN A 192 11.10 13.54 1.65
N ARG A 193 10.78 12.57 2.51
CA ARG A 193 11.53 12.31 3.75
C ARG A 193 12.94 11.79 3.48
N ARG A 194 13.07 10.85 2.57
CA ARG A 194 14.38 10.28 2.25
C ARG A 194 15.33 11.31 1.67
N THR A 195 14.83 12.23 0.87
CA THR A 195 15.64 13.36 0.36
C THR A 195 16.08 14.30 1.50
N ALA A 196 15.20 14.59 2.43
CA ALA A 196 15.54 15.42 3.60
C ALA A 196 16.66 14.76 4.44
N GLU A 197 16.56 13.46 4.70
CA GLU A 197 17.59 12.68 5.39
C GLU A 197 18.94 12.73 4.66
N ILE A 198 18.96 12.47 3.35
CA ILE A 198 20.20 12.50 2.53
C ILE A 198 20.85 13.88 2.54
N LEU A 199 20.03 14.93 2.52
CA LEU A 199 20.50 16.31 2.55
C LEU A 199 20.78 16.82 3.98
N ASN A 200 20.52 16.02 5.00
CA ASN A 200 20.60 16.37 6.42
C ASN A 200 19.82 17.68 6.72
N LYS A 201 18.58 17.76 6.24
CA LYS A 201 17.66 18.89 6.41
C LYS A 201 16.39 18.43 7.10
N ASN A 202 15.71 19.40 7.76
CA ASN A 202 14.36 19.15 8.24
C ASN A 202 13.37 19.20 7.06
N VAL A 203 12.50 18.20 6.97
CA VAL A 203 11.50 18.10 5.90
C VAL A 203 10.57 19.32 5.84
N GLU A 204 10.29 19.93 7.00
CA GLU A 204 9.41 21.09 7.13
C GLU A 204 10.07 22.40 6.61
N GLU A 205 11.37 22.38 6.35
CA GLU A 205 12.13 23.52 5.79
C GLU A 205 12.34 23.39 4.28
N MET A 206 11.83 22.32 3.67
CA MET A 206 12.06 21.99 2.27
C MET A 206 10.85 22.26 1.38
N ASN A 207 11.14 22.85 0.21
CA ASN A 207 10.22 22.89 -0.92
C ASN A 207 10.71 21.93 -1.99
N MET A 208 9.82 21.07 -2.48
CA MET A 208 10.21 19.96 -3.35
C MET A 208 9.15 19.67 -4.39
N ILE A 209 9.59 19.22 -5.55
CA ILE A 209 8.74 18.55 -6.52
C ILE A 209 9.21 17.10 -6.58
N THR A 210 8.30 16.16 -6.34
CA THR A 210 8.56 14.74 -6.42
C THR A 210 7.84 14.14 -7.62
N CYS A 211 8.51 13.23 -8.33
CA CYS A 211 7.99 12.56 -9.52
C CYS A 211 7.94 11.05 -9.28
N HIS A 212 6.75 10.48 -9.33
CA HIS A 212 6.53 9.05 -9.40
C HIS A 212 6.29 8.69 -10.87
N LEU A 213 7.26 8.03 -11.49
CA LEU A 213 7.24 7.72 -12.92
C LEU A 213 7.24 6.19 -13.12
N GLY A 214 6.07 5.63 -13.35
CA GLY A 214 5.84 4.21 -13.58
C GLY A 214 4.81 4.02 -14.69
N ASN A 215 4.10 2.90 -14.69
CA ASN A 215 2.96 2.68 -15.58
C ASN A 215 1.86 3.73 -15.33
N GLY A 216 1.54 4.01 -14.05
CA GLY A 216 0.90 5.25 -13.64
C GLY A 216 1.97 6.28 -13.29
N ALA A 217 1.71 7.56 -13.55
CA ALA A 217 2.65 8.64 -13.27
C ALA A 217 1.95 9.80 -12.55
N SER A 218 2.66 10.40 -11.59
CA SER A 218 2.21 11.62 -10.91
C SER A 218 3.39 12.51 -10.52
N ILE A 219 3.11 13.81 -10.45
CA ILE A 219 4.05 14.82 -9.97
C ILE A 219 3.36 15.56 -8.82
N THR A 220 4.05 15.74 -7.72
CA THR A 220 3.50 16.36 -6.51
C THR A 220 4.39 17.52 -6.08
N ALA A 221 3.78 18.69 -5.88
CA ALA A 221 4.43 19.88 -5.34
C ALA A 221 4.27 19.93 -3.83
N ILE A 222 5.38 20.03 -3.11
CA ILE A 222 5.47 19.98 -1.65
C ILE A 222 6.11 21.27 -1.18
N ARG A 223 5.48 21.93 -0.21
CA ARG A 223 6.01 23.13 0.46
C ARG A 223 6.03 22.89 1.97
N ASN A 224 7.18 23.08 2.60
CA ASN A 224 7.36 22.89 4.04
C ASN A 224 6.84 21.51 4.51
N GLY A 225 7.15 20.45 3.74
CA GLY A 225 6.75 19.07 4.04
C GLY A 225 5.28 18.73 3.75
N LYS A 226 4.47 19.69 3.27
CA LYS A 226 3.03 19.52 2.96
C LYS A 226 2.77 19.58 1.46
N VAL A 227 1.93 18.72 0.96
CA VAL A 227 1.48 18.77 -0.42
C VAL A 227 0.62 20.03 -0.63
N ILE A 228 0.93 20.77 -1.68
CA ILE A 228 0.16 21.94 -2.11
C ILE A 228 -0.58 21.69 -3.42
N ASN A 229 -0.09 20.77 -4.25
CA ASN A 229 -0.74 20.38 -5.49
C ASN A 229 -0.20 19.04 -6.01
N THR A 230 -0.98 18.35 -6.85
CA THR A 230 -0.56 17.11 -7.52
C THR A 230 -1.18 17.02 -8.90
N SER A 231 -0.53 16.29 -9.81
CA SER A 231 -0.97 16.14 -11.19
C SER A 231 -2.05 15.06 -11.41
N MET A 232 -2.27 14.18 -10.42
CA MET A 232 -3.26 13.11 -10.53
C MET A 232 -4.50 13.47 -9.70
N GLY A 233 -5.67 13.44 -10.36
CA GLY A 233 -6.93 13.93 -9.79
C GLY A 233 -7.67 12.90 -8.94
N LEU A 234 -8.72 12.31 -9.51
CA LEU A 234 -9.58 11.28 -8.88
C LEU A 234 -8.89 9.92 -8.82
#